data_0b2c405bf13566ce3cb9e44645b11c86
#
_entry.id   0b2c405bf13566ce3cb9e44645b11c86
#
_cell.length_a   1.000
_cell.length_b   1.000
_cell.length_c   1.000
_cell.angle_alpha   90.00
_cell.angle_beta   90.00
_cell.angle_gamma   90.00
#
_symmetry.space_group_name_H-M   'P 1'
#
loop_
_entity.id
_entity.type
_entity.pdbx_description
1 polymer ?
#
loop_
_entity_poly.entity_id
_entity_poly.type
_entity_poly.pdbx_seq_one_letter_code
_entity_poly.pdbx_strand_id
1 'polypeptide(L)'
;SEDGLVSNIFSKFDKVISGHYHHKSEKNNIVYVGTAYQLTWNDYGDEKGVHILDTISMDLEFFKNDKDIFIKVEFDNGQYTELPDDIKDCFVKVVTKNKSDLYKFELFINKLNTMGCFDVKIVDDINIMSESELDEEINIDDTLSLLQIYVSKIDEPSIDKDSLNSYLHTLYIEALNLNDSI
;
A
#
# COMPACT_ATOMS: atom_id res chain seq x y z
N SER A 1 8.84 13.04 -10.07
CA SER A 1 9.93 13.17 -11.03
C SER A 1 9.57 14.23 -12.06
N GLU A 2 10.39 15.26 -12.22
CA GLU A 2 10.17 16.37 -13.15
C GLU A 2 10.44 15.99 -14.62
N ASP A 3 10.76 14.75 -14.93
CA ASP A 3 11.11 14.26 -16.26
C ASP A 3 9.92 13.74 -17.08
N GLY A 4 8.70 14.10 -16.71
CA GLY A 4 7.51 13.81 -17.52
C GLY A 4 7.51 14.62 -18.83
N LEU A 5 7.15 13.99 -19.94
CA LEU A 5 6.92 14.66 -21.22
C LEU A 5 6.00 15.89 -21.01
N VAL A 6 6.44 17.03 -21.47
CA VAL A 6 5.66 18.28 -21.37
C VAL A 6 4.32 18.08 -22.08
N SER A 7 3.20 18.28 -21.37
CA SER A 7 1.84 18.02 -21.89
C SER A 7 1.56 18.76 -23.24
N ASN A 8 2.28 19.83 -23.53
CA ASN A 8 2.17 20.60 -24.76
C ASN A 8 2.49 19.79 -26.04
N ILE A 9 3.26 18.71 -25.93
CA ILE A 9 3.55 17.82 -27.07
C ILE A 9 2.27 17.19 -27.62
N PHE A 10 1.29 16.97 -26.76
CA PHE A 10 0.03 16.33 -27.07
C PHE A 10 -1.11 17.30 -27.42
N SER A 11 -0.87 18.61 -27.41
CA SER A 11 -1.91 19.65 -27.60
C SER A 11 -2.62 19.59 -28.95
N LYS A 12 -2.01 18.95 -29.96
CA LYS A 12 -2.58 18.76 -31.30
C LYS A 12 -3.58 17.60 -31.43
N PHE A 13 -3.72 16.78 -30.39
CA PHE A 13 -4.68 15.69 -30.35
C PHE A 13 -5.92 16.12 -29.57
N ASP A 14 -7.10 15.69 -29.99
CA ASP A 14 -8.34 15.98 -29.28
C ASP A 14 -8.37 15.31 -27.92
N LYS A 15 -7.90 14.06 -27.80
CA LYS A 15 -7.78 13.30 -26.56
C LYS A 15 -6.58 12.37 -26.63
N VAL A 16 -5.88 12.23 -25.51
CA VAL A 16 -4.77 11.29 -25.32
C VAL A 16 -5.10 10.38 -24.15
N ILE A 17 -5.03 9.07 -24.37
CA ILE A 17 -5.34 8.05 -23.37
C ILE A 17 -4.05 7.33 -23.01
N SER A 18 -3.74 7.23 -21.72
CA SER A 18 -2.54 6.58 -21.19
C SER A 18 -2.90 5.61 -20.05
N GLY A 19 -2.31 4.41 -20.07
CA GLY A 19 -2.44 3.37 -19.04
C GLY A 19 -1.21 3.24 -18.14
N HIS A 20 -0.28 4.19 -18.17
CA HIS A 20 0.98 4.08 -17.43
C HIS A 20 0.82 4.12 -15.90
N TYR A 21 -0.05 4.99 -15.40
CA TYR A 21 -0.26 5.16 -13.97
C TYR A 21 -1.41 4.27 -13.47
N HIS A 22 -1.29 3.76 -12.23
CA HIS A 22 -2.33 2.95 -11.60
C HIS A 22 -3.56 3.77 -11.21
N HIS A 23 -3.35 5.05 -10.86
CA HIS A 23 -4.42 5.95 -10.44
C HIS A 23 -5.05 6.65 -11.64
N LYS A 24 -6.38 6.66 -11.67
CA LYS A 24 -7.16 7.41 -12.65
C LYS A 24 -6.98 8.90 -12.43
N SER A 25 -6.61 9.64 -13.47
CA SER A 25 -6.47 11.09 -13.41
C SER A 25 -6.60 11.72 -14.79
N GLU A 26 -6.87 13.02 -14.82
CA GLU A 26 -7.00 13.79 -16.06
C GLU A 26 -6.23 15.10 -15.94
N LYS A 27 -5.49 15.45 -17.00
CA LYS A 27 -4.79 16.72 -17.10
C LYS A 27 -4.86 17.22 -18.55
N ASN A 28 -5.57 18.33 -18.76
CA ASN A 28 -5.85 18.90 -20.09
C ASN A 28 -6.60 17.88 -20.97
N ASN A 29 -6.00 17.53 -22.13
CA ASN A 29 -6.55 16.52 -23.05
C ASN A 29 -5.97 15.09 -22.81
N ILE A 30 -5.21 14.90 -21.73
CA ILE A 30 -4.58 13.61 -21.37
C ILE A 30 -5.39 12.96 -20.25
N VAL A 31 -5.87 11.76 -20.50
CA VAL A 31 -6.58 10.92 -19.53
C VAL A 31 -5.70 9.72 -19.17
N TYR A 32 -5.35 9.59 -17.90
CA TYR A 32 -4.74 8.38 -17.34
C TYR A 32 -5.86 7.48 -16.85
N VAL A 33 -6.06 6.36 -17.53
CA VAL A 33 -7.22 5.48 -17.29
C VAL A 33 -7.11 4.65 -16.01
N GLY A 34 -5.91 4.59 -15.41
CA GLY A 34 -5.67 3.74 -14.25
C GLY A 34 -5.62 2.25 -14.60
N THR A 35 -5.81 1.40 -13.60
CA THR A 35 -5.86 -0.05 -13.74
C THR A 35 -7.28 -0.58 -13.57
N ALA A 36 -7.60 -1.69 -14.23
CA ALA A 36 -8.93 -2.31 -14.17
C ALA A 36 -9.24 -2.92 -12.79
N TYR A 37 -8.22 -3.24 -12.01
CA TYR A 37 -8.28 -3.79 -10.66
C TYR A 37 -7.03 -3.39 -9.87
N GLN A 38 -7.05 -3.62 -8.57
CA GLN A 38 -5.91 -3.35 -7.69
C GLN A 38 -4.76 -4.32 -7.98
N LEU A 39 -3.55 -3.82 -8.18
CA LEU A 39 -2.34 -4.60 -8.46
C LEU A 39 -1.40 -4.70 -7.27
N THR A 40 -1.40 -3.68 -6.42
CA THR A 40 -0.53 -3.56 -5.26
C THR A 40 -1.27 -2.95 -4.07
N TRP A 41 -0.68 -3.00 -2.87
CA TRP A 41 -1.23 -2.34 -1.68
C TRP A 41 -1.37 -0.81 -1.82
N ASN A 42 -0.61 -0.18 -2.72
CA ASN A 42 -0.75 1.25 -3.01
C ASN A 42 -2.08 1.58 -3.73
N ASP A 43 -2.73 0.58 -4.29
CA ASP A 43 -4.02 0.71 -4.95
C ASP A 43 -5.20 0.55 -3.97
N TYR A 44 -4.94 0.28 -2.67
CA TYR A 44 -5.97 0.12 -1.66
C TYR A 44 -6.82 1.39 -1.52
N GLY A 45 -8.15 1.21 -1.59
CA GLY A 45 -9.12 2.31 -1.50
C GLY A 45 -9.25 3.17 -2.76
N ASP A 46 -8.51 2.86 -3.82
CA ASP A 46 -8.57 3.57 -5.09
C ASP A 46 -9.64 2.98 -6.02
N GLU A 47 -10.42 3.83 -6.69
CA GLU A 47 -11.41 3.37 -7.65
C GLU A 47 -10.75 2.74 -8.87
N LYS A 48 -11.01 1.47 -9.10
CA LYS A 48 -10.54 0.70 -10.24
C LYS A 48 -11.67 0.39 -11.21
N GLY A 49 -11.34 0.17 -12.49
CA GLY A 49 -12.34 -0.13 -13.49
C GLY A 49 -11.82 0.00 -14.91
N VAL A 50 -12.73 -0.04 -15.85
CA VAL A 50 -12.43 0.04 -17.29
C VAL A 50 -13.13 1.25 -17.90
N HIS A 51 -12.58 1.73 -19.01
CA HIS A 51 -13.18 2.83 -19.77
C HIS A 51 -13.64 2.33 -21.13
N ILE A 52 -14.79 2.83 -21.57
CA ILE A 52 -15.30 2.64 -22.94
C ILE A 52 -15.25 4.00 -23.66
N LEU A 53 -14.55 4.02 -24.80
CA LEU A 53 -14.48 5.20 -25.66
C LEU A 53 -15.50 5.08 -26.78
N ASP A 54 -16.42 6.03 -26.88
CA ASP A 54 -17.18 6.25 -28.09
C ASP A 54 -16.32 7.04 -29.10
N THR A 55 -16.00 6.41 -30.21
CA THR A 55 -15.12 7.00 -31.23
C THR A 55 -15.80 8.03 -32.12
N ILE A 56 -17.12 8.19 -32.01
CA ILE A 56 -17.89 9.20 -32.77
C ILE A 56 -18.02 10.46 -31.92
N SER A 57 -18.53 10.33 -30.67
CA SER A 57 -18.68 11.48 -29.74
C SER A 57 -17.37 11.84 -29.02
N MET A 58 -16.39 10.92 -29.00
CA MET A 58 -15.16 11.02 -28.21
C MET A 58 -15.39 11.05 -26.69
N ASP A 59 -16.57 10.57 -26.25
CA ASP A 59 -16.86 10.40 -24.84
C ASP A 59 -16.18 9.19 -24.26
N LEU A 60 -15.67 9.33 -23.04
CA LEU A 60 -14.99 8.26 -22.30
C LEU A 60 -15.81 7.96 -21.04
N GLU A 61 -16.47 6.82 -21.02
CA GLU A 61 -17.29 6.37 -19.90
C GLU A 61 -16.52 5.41 -19.00
N PHE A 62 -16.55 5.63 -17.69
CA PHE A 62 -15.88 4.79 -16.70
C PHE A 62 -16.87 3.79 -16.08
N PHE A 63 -16.49 2.51 -16.09
CA PHE A 63 -17.22 1.41 -15.46
C PHE A 63 -16.39 0.90 -14.28
N LYS A 64 -16.86 1.19 -13.07
CA LYS A 64 -16.19 0.80 -11.83
C LYS A 64 -16.16 -0.71 -11.66
N ASN A 65 -15.04 -1.23 -11.20
CA ASN A 65 -14.91 -2.58 -10.69
C ASN A 65 -15.14 -2.53 -9.17
N ASP A 66 -16.22 -3.16 -8.73
CA ASP A 66 -16.61 -3.15 -7.31
C ASP A 66 -15.88 -4.22 -6.48
N LYS A 67 -15.02 -5.03 -7.10
CA LYS A 67 -14.26 -6.06 -6.40
C LYS A 67 -12.91 -5.53 -5.92
N ASP A 68 -12.74 -5.46 -4.60
CA ASP A 68 -11.46 -5.21 -3.96
C ASP A 68 -10.65 -6.51 -3.82
N ILE A 69 -9.35 -6.45 -4.11
CA ILE A 69 -8.38 -7.54 -3.97
C ILE A 69 -7.57 -7.37 -2.68
N PHE A 70 -7.30 -6.14 -2.28
CA PHE A 70 -6.58 -5.79 -1.06
C PHE A 70 -7.58 -5.28 -0.02
N ILE A 71 -7.63 -5.97 1.12
CA ILE A 71 -8.59 -5.70 2.19
C ILE A 71 -7.84 -5.39 3.48
N LYS A 72 -8.13 -4.26 4.11
CA LYS A 72 -7.59 -3.88 5.42
C LYS A 72 -8.65 -4.14 6.48
N VAL A 73 -8.27 -4.87 7.52
CA VAL A 73 -9.15 -5.21 8.65
C VAL A 73 -8.48 -4.76 9.94
N GLU A 74 -9.16 -3.95 10.73
CA GLU A 74 -8.72 -3.60 12.07
C GLU A 74 -9.20 -4.66 13.06
N PHE A 75 -8.31 -5.11 13.93
CA PHE A 75 -8.62 -6.04 15.01
C PHE A 75 -8.31 -5.42 16.38
N ASP A 76 -9.30 -5.44 17.26
CA ASP A 76 -9.18 -4.95 18.65
C ASP A 76 -9.78 -5.98 19.60
N ASN A 77 -8.94 -6.82 20.18
CA ASN A 77 -9.25 -7.79 21.25
C ASN A 77 -10.54 -8.61 21.01
N GLY A 78 -10.76 -9.06 19.77
CA GLY A 78 -11.91 -9.88 19.35
C GLY A 78 -13.00 -9.10 18.63
N GLN A 79 -12.93 -7.79 18.59
CA GLN A 79 -13.72 -6.95 17.69
C GLN A 79 -12.92 -6.68 16.42
N TYR A 80 -13.56 -6.61 15.28
CA TYR A 80 -12.92 -6.33 13.99
C TYR A 80 -13.90 -5.65 13.03
N THR A 81 -13.36 -4.91 12.06
CA THR A 81 -14.15 -4.28 11.01
C THR A 81 -14.88 -5.34 10.19
N GLU A 82 -16.06 -5.01 9.68
CA GLU A 82 -16.87 -5.91 8.86
C GLU A 82 -16.06 -6.49 7.70
N LEU A 83 -16.18 -7.80 7.53
CA LEU A 83 -15.52 -8.52 6.44
C LEU A 83 -16.42 -8.54 5.21
N PRO A 84 -15.92 -8.25 4.01
CA PRO A 84 -16.71 -8.40 2.81
C PRO A 84 -17.05 -9.87 2.53
N ASP A 85 -18.22 -10.11 1.94
CA ASP A 85 -18.71 -11.46 1.63
C ASP A 85 -17.79 -12.20 0.64
N ASP A 86 -17.13 -11.47 -0.24
CA ASP A 86 -16.26 -12.00 -1.30
C ASP A 86 -14.76 -11.94 -0.97
N ILE A 87 -14.41 -12.03 0.32
CA ILE A 87 -13.02 -11.99 0.82
C ILE A 87 -12.14 -13.15 0.30
N LYS A 88 -12.75 -14.16 -0.28
CA LYS A 88 -12.04 -15.29 -0.88
C LYS A 88 -11.08 -14.82 -1.97
N ASP A 89 -9.87 -15.41 -1.96
CA ASP A 89 -8.78 -15.08 -2.88
C ASP A 89 -8.24 -13.64 -2.77
N CYS A 90 -8.60 -12.91 -1.70
CA CYS A 90 -8.11 -11.56 -1.44
C CYS A 90 -6.85 -11.58 -0.56
N PHE A 91 -6.04 -10.53 -0.68
CA PHE A 91 -4.92 -10.22 0.22
C PHE A 91 -5.46 -9.41 1.41
N VAL A 92 -5.33 -9.94 2.62
CA VAL A 92 -5.86 -9.29 3.82
C VAL A 92 -4.73 -8.77 4.68
N LYS A 93 -4.80 -7.49 5.06
CA LYS A 93 -3.91 -6.88 6.05
C LYS A 93 -4.68 -6.68 7.34
N VAL A 94 -4.32 -7.42 8.38
CA VAL A 94 -4.89 -7.30 9.72
C VAL A 94 -4.05 -6.31 10.51
N VAL A 95 -4.65 -5.19 10.86
CA VAL A 95 -4.05 -4.16 11.71
C VAL A 95 -4.51 -4.40 13.14
N THR A 96 -3.58 -4.79 14.01
CA THR A 96 -3.91 -5.15 15.40
C THR A 96 -3.73 -3.95 16.32
N LYS A 97 -4.84 -3.40 16.84
CA LYS A 97 -4.82 -2.36 17.88
C LYS A 97 -4.55 -2.96 19.25
N ASN A 98 -5.19 -4.09 19.55
CA ASN A 98 -5.04 -4.80 20.80
C ASN A 98 -5.19 -6.31 20.55
N LYS A 99 -4.21 -7.10 21.02
CA LYS A 99 -4.21 -8.57 20.94
C LYS A 99 -3.90 -9.22 22.29
N SER A 100 -4.34 -8.58 23.41
CA SER A 100 -4.12 -9.12 24.76
C SER A 100 -4.78 -10.48 24.97
N ASP A 101 -5.90 -10.75 24.30
CA ASP A 101 -6.53 -12.07 24.23
C ASP A 101 -6.05 -12.81 22.97
N LEU A 102 -4.93 -13.53 23.11
CA LEU A 102 -4.31 -14.30 22.00
C LEU A 102 -5.25 -15.36 21.44
N TYR A 103 -6.10 -15.95 22.29
CA TYR A 103 -7.04 -16.97 21.83
C TYR A 103 -8.06 -16.39 20.84
N LYS A 104 -8.63 -15.22 21.13
CA LYS A 104 -9.54 -14.54 20.20
C LYS A 104 -8.83 -14.14 18.92
N PHE A 105 -7.58 -13.72 19.02
CA PHE A 105 -6.78 -13.36 17.86
C PHE A 105 -6.53 -14.57 16.95
N GLU A 106 -6.12 -15.71 17.52
CA GLU A 106 -5.93 -16.95 16.76
C GLU A 106 -7.23 -17.43 16.09
N LEU A 107 -8.35 -17.38 16.80
CA LEU A 107 -9.66 -17.70 16.22
C LEU A 107 -10.00 -16.81 15.02
N PHE A 108 -9.68 -15.51 15.11
CA PHE A 108 -9.92 -14.58 14.02
C PHE A 108 -9.04 -14.88 12.80
N ILE A 109 -7.74 -15.13 13.01
CA ILE A 109 -6.84 -15.50 11.91
C ILE A 109 -7.26 -16.83 11.26
N ASN A 110 -7.64 -17.83 12.06
CA ASN A 110 -8.17 -19.07 11.54
C ASN A 110 -9.47 -18.88 10.75
N LYS A 111 -10.33 -17.97 11.17
CA LYS A 111 -11.54 -17.59 10.41
C LYS A 111 -11.16 -17.06 9.02
N LEU A 112 -10.24 -16.10 8.91
CA LEU A 112 -9.77 -15.56 7.63
C LEU A 112 -9.21 -16.65 6.71
N ASN A 113 -8.38 -17.53 7.25
CA ASN A 113 -7.84 -18.67 6.50
C ASN A 113 -8.94 -19.63 6.01
N THR A 114 -9.96 -19.90 6.85
CA THR A 114 -11.11 -20.75 6.49
C THR A 114 -11.99 -20.10 5.42
N MET A 115 -12.08 -18.79 5.40
CA MET A 115 -12.77 -18.03 4.34
C MET A 115 -12.03 -18.05 3.00
N GLY A 116 -10.80 -18.59 2.97
CA GLY A 116 -10.02 -18.77 1.76
C GLY A 116 -9.32 -17.52 1.27
N CYS A 117 -8.91 -16.63 2.17
CA CYS A 117 -8.03 -15.51 1.83
C CYS A 117 -6.74 -16.03 1.17
N PHE A 118 -6.25 -15.32 0.16
CA PHE A 118 -5.03 -15.69 -0.54
C PHE A 118 -3.78 -15.52 0.35
N ASP A 119 -3.72 -14.42 1.07
CA ASP A 119 -2.65 -14.10 2.02
C ASP A 119 -3.21 -13.27 3.19
N VAL A 120 -2.71 -13.51 4.41
CA VAL A 120 -3.10 -12.77 5.60
C VAL A 120 -1.85 -12.20 6.26
N LYS A 121 -1.61 -10.90 6.08
CA LYS A 121 -0.50 -10.17 6.69
C LYS A 121 -0.95 -9.48 7.97
N ILE A 122 -0.25 -9.74 9.07
CA ILE A 122 -0.50 -9.11 10.38
C ILE A 122 0.45 -7.93 10.55
N VAL A 123 -0.10 -6.78 10.96
CA VAL A 123 0.65 -5.55 11.24
C VAL A 123 0.20 -5.04 12.60
N ASP A 124 1.13 -4.88 13.52
CA ASP A 124 0.83 -4.31 14.84
C ASP A 124 0.67 -2.77 14.72
N ASP A 125 -0.32 -2.21 15.39
CA ASP A 125 -0.70 -0.78 15.34
C ASP A 125 0.39 0.16 15.87
N ILE A 126 1.42 -0.36 16.53
CA ILE A 126 2.61 0.42 16.96
C ILE A 126 3.28 1.12 15.75
N ASN A 127 2.97 0.68 14.54
CA ASN A 127 3.50 1.22 13.28
C ASN A 127 2.55 2.17 12.53
N ILE A 128 1.32 2.41 13.03
CA ILE A 128 0.36 3.30 12.34
C ILE A 128 0.46 4.75 12.80
N MET A 129 1.35 5.09 13.69
CA MET A 129 1.74 6.50 13.72
C MET A 129 2.47 6.77 12.40
N SER A 130 1.73 7.34 11.45
CA SER A 130 2.32 8.07 10.35
C SER A 130 2.22 7.59 8.90
N GLU A 131 1.19 6.85 8.48
CA GLU A 131 0.85 7.07 7.05
C GLU A 131 0.29 8.49 6.82
N SER A 132 -0.25 9.17 7.86
CA SER A 132 -0.72 10.57 7.77
C SER A 132 0.29 11.62 8.22
N GLU A 133 1.42 11.22 8.83
CA GLU A 133 2.53 12.12 9.16
C GLU A 133 3.73 11.94 8.22
N LEU A 134 3.65 11.01 7.26
CA LEU A 134 4.64 10.79 6.21
C LEU A 134 4.39 11.64 4.95
N ASP A 135 3.42 12.56 4.98
CA ASP A 135 3.17 13.53 3.90
C ASP A 135 4.23 14.66 3.81
N GLU A 136 5.23 14.66 4.69
CA GLU A 136 6.44 15.44 4.46
C GLU A 136 7.54 14.48 3.97
N GLU A 137 7.79 14.46 2.66
CA GLU A 137 8.99 13.97 1.94
C GLU A 137 9.96 13.10 2.77
N ILE A 138 9.48 11.98 3.33
CA ILE A 138 10.40 10.94 3.75
C ILE A 138 10.84 10.26 2.46
N ASN A 139 12.04 10.61 2.05
CA ASN A 139 12.75 9.94 0.99
C ASN A 139 12.81 8.46 1.35
N ILE A 140 11.98 7.64 0.70
CA ILE A 140 11.91 6.17 0.90
C ILE A 140 13.27 5.51 0.64
N ASP A 141 14.21 6.24 0.01
CA ASP A 141 15.59 5.83 -0.21
C ASP A 141 16.46 5.84 1.07
N ASP A 142 15.97 6.35 2.20
CA ASP A 142 16.71 6.32 3.46
C ASP A 142 16.17 5.31 4.48
N THR A 143 16.32 4.04 4.15
CA THR A 143 15.99 2.91 5.03
C THR A 143 16.68 3.02 6.40
N LEU A 144 17.87 3.64 6.48
CA LEU A 144 18.59 3.87 7.73
C LEU A 144 17.86 4.84 8.66
N SER A 145 17.33 5.93 8.14
CA SER A 145 16.54 6.88 8.93
C SER A 145 15.29 6.24 9.49
N LEU A 146 14.60 5.40 8.70
CA LEU A 146 13.47 4.62 9.18
C LEU A 146 13.86 3.68 10.32
N LEU A 147 14.95 2.93 10.19
CA LEU A 147 15.44 2.03 11.24
C LEU A 147 15.77 2.79 12.53
N GLN A 148 16.41 3.96 12.45
CA GLN A 148 16.73 4.80 13.60
C GLN A 148 15.46 5.30 14.31
N ILE A 149 14.42 5.70 13.56
CA ILE A 149 13.12 6.08 14.10
C ILE A 149 12.50 4.91 14.86
N TYR A 150 12.54 3.69 14.32
CA TYR A 150 12.04 2.50 15.00
C TYR A 150 12.78 2.25 16.32
N VAL A 151 14.10 2.28 16.31
CA VAL A 151 14.93 2.09 17.52
C VAL A 151 14.60 3.15 18.57
N SER A 152 14.42 4.41 18.18
CA SER A 152 14.07 5.50 19.12
C SER A 152 12.77 5.26 19.88
N LYS A 153 11.80 4.58 19.23
CA LYS A 153 10.46 4.27 19.76
C LYS A 153 10.41 3.03 20.66
N ILE A 154 11.48 2.23 20.73
CA ILE A 154 11.53 1.06 21.63
C ILE A 154 11.51 1.56 23.07
N ASP A 155 10.48 1.19 23.83
CA ASP A 155 10.35 1.50 25.26
C ASP A 155 10.72 0.28 26.12
N GLU A 156 12.00 -0.13 26.02
CA GLU A 156 12.55 -1.24 26.78
C GLU A 156 13.89 -0.79 27.42
N PRO A 157 13.92 -0.54 28.74
CA PRO A 157 15.08 0.00 29.43
C PRO A 157 16.34 -0.88 29.37
N SER A 158 16.19 -2.17 29.08
CA SER A 158 17.31 -3.12 28.97
C SER A 158 18.05 -3.06 27.64
N ILE A 159 17.51 -2.32 26.65
CA ILE A 159 18.09 -2.21 25.32
C ILE A 159 18.92 -0.93 25.21
N ASP A 160 20.21 -1.11 24.94
CA ASP A 160 21.08 0.00 24.54
C ASP A 160 20.80 0.39 23.07
N LYS A 161 20.06 1.50 22.90
CA LYS A 161 19.62 2.00 21.60
C LYS A 161 20.79 2.39 20.69
N ASP A 162 21.89 2.87 21.25
CA ASP A 162 23.08 3.28 20.48
C ASP A 162 23.79 2.06 19.90
N SER A 163 23.94 1.01 20.69
CA SER A 163 24.47 -0.27 20.22
C SER A 163 23.58 -0.91 19.17
N LEU A 164 22.26 -0.87 19.36
CA LEU A 164 21.30 -1.41 18.40
C LEU A 164 21.32 -0.65 17.07
N ASN A 165 21.39 0.68 17.10
CA ASN A 165 21.52 1.51 15.89
C ASN A 165 22.81 1.19 15.13
N SER A 166 23.93 1.05 15.83
CA SER A 166 25.23 0.70 15.23
C SER A 166 25.20 -0.66 14.57
N TYR A 167 24.54 -1.62 15.19
CA TYR A 167 24.37 -2.98 14.64
C TYR A 167 23.50 -2.98 13.40
N LEU A 168 22.35 -2.31 13.42
CA LEU A 168 21.46 -2.18 12.28
C LEU A 168 22.10 -1.46 11.10
N HIS A 169 22.90 -0.42 11.37
CA HIS A 169 23.69 0.27 10.36
C HIS A 169 24.67 -0.68 9.66
N THR A 170 25.39 -1.50 10.44
CA THR A 170 26.36 -2.48 9.90
C THR A 170 25.64 -3.50 9.00
N LEU A 171 24.52 -4.08 9.47
CA LEU A 171 23.75 -5.04 8.70
C LEU A 171 23.20 -4.44 7.39
N TYR A 172 22.76 -3.17 7.44
CA TYR A 172 22.26 -2.48 6.25
C TYR A 172 23.36 -2.29 5.19
N ILE A 173 24.55 -1.88 5.61
CA ILE A 173 25.70 -1.73 4.70
C ILE A 173 26.13 -3.10 4.12
N GLU A 174 26.13 -4.16 4.92
CA GLU A 174 26.42 -5.52 4.44
C GLU A 174 25.38 -5.97 3.40
N ALA A 175 24.09 -5.70 3.64
CA ALA A 175 23.02 -6.05 2.70
C ALA A 175 23.13 -5.30 1.36
N LEU A 176 23.53 -4.01 1.37
CA LEU A 176 23.77 -3.24 0.15
C LEU A 176 24.94 -3.83 -0.66
N ASN A 177 26.04 -4.16 0.02
CA ASN A 177 27.24 -4.74 -0.64
C ASN A 177 26.97 -6.13 -1.25
N LEU A 178 26.02 -6.90 -0.73
CA LEU A 178 25.60 -8.18 -1.31
C LEU A 178 24.80 -7.99 -2.61
N ASN A 179 24.02 -6.93 -2.72
CA ASN A 179 23.25 -6.63 -3.93
C ASN A 179 24.12 -6.11 -5.08
N ASP A 180 25.25 -5.46 -4.80
CA ASP A 180 26.18 -4.97 -5.82
C ASP A 180 27.08 -6.09 -6.38
N SER A 181 26.94 -7.32 -5.88
CA SER A 181 27.78 -8.48 -6.24
C SER A 181 27.08 -9.49 -7.15
N ILE A 182 25.86 -9.19 -7.64
CA ILE A 182 25.06 -9.98 -8.59
C ILE A 182 24.85 -9.20 -9.89
#